data_56c01b448ee2b75b73a61f492163c45d
#
_entry.id   56c01b448ee2b75b73a61f492163c45d
#
_cell.length_a   1.000
_cell.length_b   1.000
_cell.length_c   1.000
_cell.angle_alpha   90.00
_cell.angle_beta   90.00
_cell.angle_gamma   90.00
#
_symmetry.space_group_name_H-M   'P 1'
#
loop_
_entity.id
_entity.type
_entity.pdbx_description
1 polymer ?
#
loop_
_entity_poly.entity_id
_entity_poly.type
_entity_poly.pdbx_seq_one_letter_code
_entity_poly.pdbx_strand_id
1 'polypeptide(L)'
;VAKPVINWASFVLTADMAPYFARYWFPAMPWEDPEGYWARSPLSLVGNVTTPTMLLTGEADLRTPISESEQYYQALKLRGVDTALVRMPGAWHSIAKRPSQLAAKAAAVLAWFERYGAGEG
;
A
#
# COMPACT_ATOMS: atom_id res chain seq x y z
N VAL A 1 5.18 -5.38 1.63
CA VAL A 1 4.12 -4.50 2.14
C VAL A 1 2.77 -4.96 1.58
N ALA A 2 1.83 -5.23 2.46
CA ALA A 2 0.51 -5.70 2.07
C ALA A 2 -0.56 -4.69 2.49
N LYS A 3 -1.47 -4.37 1.56
CA LYS A 3 -2.64 -3.54 1.81
C LYS A 3 -2.31 -2.22 2.52
N PRO A 4 -1.40 -1.41 1.96
CA PRO A 4 -0.91 -0.23 2.67
C PRO A 4 -1.86 0.96 2.58
N VAL A 5 -1.75 1.87 3.56
CA VAL A 5 -2.17 3.26 3.44
C VAL A 5 -0.90 4.09 3.28
N ILE A 6 -0.72 4.70 2.14
CA ILE A 6 0.51 5.40 1.77
C ILE A 6 0.33 6.92 1.74
N ASN A 7 -0.83 7.37 1.31
CA ASN A 7 -1.16 8.78 1.18
C ASN A 7 -2.50 9.02 1.87
N TRP A 8 -2.49 9.65 3.04
CA TRP A 8 -3.72 9.85 3.81
C TRP A 8 -4.76 10.69 3.09
N ALA A 9 -4.33 11.65 2.27
CA ALA A 9 -5.28 12.46 1.50
C ALA A 9 -6.05 11.59 0.49
N SER A 10 -5.35 10.78 -0.31
CA SER A 10 -6.02 9.90 -1.26
C SER A 10 -6.82 8.79 -0.57
N PHE A 11 -6.32 8.29 0.57
CA PHE A 11 -7.05 7.29 1.36
C PHE A 11 -8.40 7.84 1.84
N VAL A 12 -8.43 9.03 2.41
CA VAL A 12 -9.66 9.66 2.90
C VAL A 12 -10.67 9.87 1.77
N LEU A 13 -10.19 10.14 0.57
CA LEU A 13 -11.05 10.44 -0.58
C LEU A 13 -11.48 9.21 -1.37
N THR A 14 -10.92 8.03 -1.11
CA THR A 14 -11.19 6.82 -1.92
C THR A 14 -11.64 5.59 -1.13
N ALA A 15 -11.28 5.48 0.15
CA ALA A 15 -11.64 4.31 0.96
C ALA A 15 -13.09 4.36 1.45
N ASP A 16 -13.70 3.21 1.65
CA ASP A 16 -15.12 3.09 2.02
C ASP A 16 -15.43 3.62 3.43
N MET A 17 -14.50 3.47 4.37
CA MET A 17 -14.67 3.91 5.76
C MET A 17 -13.97 5.24 6.05
N ALA A 18 -13.43 5.88 5.03
CA ALA A 18 -12.60 7.07 5.21
C ALA A 18 -13.31 8.26 5.90
N PRO A 19 -14.57 8.59 5.56
CA PRO A 19 -15.25 9.69 6.24
C PRO A 19 -15.35 9.50 7.74
N TYR A 20 -15.47 8.26 8.19
CA TYR A 20 -15.50 7.93 9.62
C TYR A 20 -14.15 8.16 10.28
N PHE A 21 -13.08 7.61 9.66
CA PHE A 21 -11.73 7.74 10.22
C PHE A 21 -11.20 9.16 10.21
N ALA A 22 -11.53 9.94 9.18
CA ALA A 22 -11.07 11.32 9.09
C ALA A 22 -11.52 12.16 10.29
N ARG A 23 -12.73 11.94 10.76
CA ARG A 23 -13.27 12.68 11.91
C ARG A 23 -12.52 12.43 13.20
N TYR A 24 -11.98 11.21 13.37
CA TYR A 24 -11.31 10.82 14.61
C TYR A 24 -9.82 11.10 14.60
N TRP A 25 -9.19 11.01 13.44
CA TRP A 25 -7.73 11.03 13.33
C TRP A 25 -7.16 12.35 12.83
N PHE A 26 -7.97 13.15 12.18
CA PHE A 26 -7.51 14.42 11.62
C PHE A 26 -8.40 15.58 12.08
N PRO A 27 -7.81 16.70 12.51
CA PRO A 27 -8.58 17.87 12.91
C PRO A 27 -9.24 18.60 11.74
N ALA A 28 -8.81 18.35 10.52
CA ALA A 28 -9.28 19.01 9.30
C ALA A 28 -9.36 18.02 8.14
N MET A 29 -10.02 18.42 7.06
CA MET A 29 -10.09 17.64 5.84
C MET A 29 -8.83 17.84 4.98
N PRO A 30 -8.54 16.94 3.98
CA PRO A 30 -7.32 17.05 3.19
C PRO A 30 -7.12 18.40 2.51
N TRP A 31 -8.19 19.03 2.04
CA TRP A 31 -8.11 20.33 1.37
C TRP A 31 -7.92 21.49 2.34
N GLU A 32 -8.18 21.28 3.62
CA GLU A 32 -8.02 22.30 4.66
C GLU A 32 -6.63 22.28 5.28
N ASP A 33 -6.00 21.10 5.35
CA ASP A 33 -4.66 20.92 5.91
C ASP A 33 -3.86 19.88 5.11
N PRO A 34 -3.49 20.20 3.87
CA PRO A 34 -2.73 19.25 3.04
C PRO A 34 -1.36 18.92 3.64
N GLU A 35 -0.73 19.85 4.33
CA GLU A 35 0.59 19.63 4.93
C GLU A 35 0.52 18.63 6.07
N GLY A 36 -0.51 18.69 6.92
CA GLY A 36 -0.71 17.73 8.00
C GLY A 36 -0.96 16.32 7.48
N TYR A 37 -1.75 16.19 6.43
CA TYR A 37 -1.99 14.90 5.79
C TYR A 37 -0.71 14.35 5.17
N TRP A 38 0.05 15.18 4.48
CA TRP A 38 1.30 14.77 3.87
C TRP A 38 2.33 14.34 4.90
N ALA A 39 2.48 15.09 5.98
CA ALA A 39 3.44 14.77 7.03
C ALA A 39 3.19 13.41 7.69
N ARG A 40 1.93 12.97 7.74
CA ARG A 40 1.54 11.67 8.29
C ARG A 40 1.54 10.54 7.27
N SER A 41 1.76 10.83 6.01
CA SER A 41 1.72 9.85 4.94
C SER A 41 3.10 9.19 4.74
N PRO A 42 3.18 7.85 4.74
CA PRO A 42 4.43 7.16 4.42
C PRO A 42 5.05 7.60 3.10
N LEU A 43 4.24 8.03 2.14
CA LEU A 43 4.72 8.51 0.85
C LEU A 43 5.66 9.71 0.99
N SER A 44 5.51 10.53 2.03
CA SER A 44 6.39 11.68 2.26
C SER A 44 7.84 11.26 2.54
N LEU A 45 8.04 10.03 2.98
CA LEU A 45 9.35 9.49 3.34
C LEU A 45 9.91 8.55 2.28
N VAL A 46 9.27 8.41 1.13
CA VAL A 46 9.71 7.48 0.08
C VAL A 46 11.13 7.79 -0.40
N GLY A 47 11.56 9.03 -0.26
CA GLY A 47 12.93 9.45 -0.59
C GLY A 47 14.02 8.75 0.22
N ASN A 48 13.68 8.21 1.37
CA ASN A 48 14.62 7.51 2.25
C ASN A 48 14.64 5.99 2.03
N VAL A 49 13.77 5.47 1.17
CA VAL A 49 13.67 4.02 0.95
C VAL A 49 14.73 3.57 -0.05
N THR A 50 15.54 2.59 0.35
CA THR A 50 16.53 1.94 -0.51
C THR A 50 16.34 0.43 -0.59
N THR A 51 15.55 -0.14 0.31
CA THR A 51 15.30 -1.58 0.39
C THR A 51 14.36 -2.02 -0.73
N PRO A 52 14.67 -3.10 -1.46
CA PRO A 52 13.74 -3.68 -2.42
C PRO A 52 12.39 -3.96 -1.78
N THR A 53 11.31 -3.50 -2.39
CA THR A 53 9.98 -3.50 -1.79
C THR A 53 8.93 -4.05 -2.74
N MET A 54 8.20 -5.07 -2.28
CA MET A 54 7.02 -5.59 -2.99
C MET A 54 5.77 -5.08 -2.29
N LEU A 55 4.79 -4.69 -3.11
CA LEU A 55 3.46 -4.27 -2.64
C LEU A 55 2.44 -5.31 -3.08
N LEU A 56 1.48 -5.62 -2.21
CA LEU A 56 0.47 -6.62 -2.50
C LEU A 56 -0.89 -6.13 -2.02
N THR A 57 -1.86 -6.05 -2.92
CA THR A 57 -3.21 -5.57 -2.60
C THR A 57 -4.24 -6.26 -3.48
N GLY A 58 -5.42 -6.52 -2.91
CA GLY A 58 -6.57 -7.01 -3.66
C GLY A 58 -7.17 -5.91 -4.53
N GLU A 59 -7.48 -6.24 -5.78
CA GLU A 59 -8.06 -5.24 -6.70
C GLU A 59 -9.46 -4.79 -6.28
N ALA A 60 -10.17 -5.61 -5.51
CA ALA A 60 -11.50 -5.30 -4.99
C ALA A 60 -11.46 -4.72 -3.56
N ASP A 61 -10.30 -4.37 -3.05
CA ASP A 61 -10.14 -3.81 -1.71
C ASP A 61 -10.65 -2.36 -1.69
N LEU A 62 -11.75 -2.14 -0.97
CA LEU A 62 -12.33 -0.80 -0.78
C LEU A 62 -11.88 -0.16 0.53
N ARG A 63 -11.31 -0.94 1.45
CA ARG A 63 -10.85 -0.49 2.75
C ARG A 63 -9.51 0.24 2.65
N THR A 64 -8.56 -0.37 1.93
CA THR A 64 -7.31 0.27 1.53
C THR A 64 -7.17 0.08 0.01
N PRO A 65 -7.73 1.00 -0.78
CA PRO A 65 -7.80 0.83 -2.23
C PRO A 65 -6.44 0.61 -2.89
N ILE A 66 -6.43 -0.14 -3.98
CA ILE A 66 -5.20 -0.48 -4.69
C ILE A 66 -4.42 0.75 -5.16
N SER A 67 -5.10 1.89 -5.32
CA SER A 67 -4.45 3.15 -5.66
C SER A 67 -3.36 3.55 -4.65
N GLU A 68 -3.48 3.13 -3.39
CA GLU A 68 -2.44 3.38 -2.38
C GLU A 68 -1.16 2.60 -2.72
N SER A 69 -1.30 1.32 -3.09
CA SER A 69 -0.16 0.52 -3.54
C SER A 69 0.42 1.03 -4.86
N GLU A 70 -0.44 1.45 -5.78
CA GLU A 70 -0.01 1.98 -7.07
C GLU A 70 0.84 3.25 -6.92
N GLN A 71 0.45 4.16 -6.02
CA GLN A 71 1.20 5.38 -5.74
C GLN A 71 2.61 5.06 -5.22
N TYR A 72 2.70 4.17 -4.25
CA TYR A 72 3.99 3.82 -3.67
C TYR A 72 4.88 3.06 -4.66
N TYR A 73 4.29 2.14 -5.41
CA TYR A 73 4.99 1.41 -6.47
C TYR A 73 5.60 2.37 -7.49
N GLN A 74 4.83 3.32 -7.97
CA GLN A 74 5.30 4.30 -8.94
C GLN A 74 6.42 5.17 -8.36
N ALA A 75 6.27 5.60 -7.11
CA ALA A 75 7.30 6.41 -6.45
C ALA A 75 8.61 5.65 -6.30
N LEU A 76 8.56 4.38 -5.91
CA LEU A 76 9.74 3.53 -5.79
C LEU A 76 10.42 3.33 -7.15
N LYS A 77 9.65 3.12 -8.21
CA LYS A 77 10.20 3.01 -9.56
C LYS A 77 10.89 4.29 -10.01
N LEU A 78 10.29 5.43 -9.74
CA LEU A 78 10.89 6.74 -10.07
C LEU A 78 12.20 6.97 -9.33
N ARG A 79 12.34 6.40 -8.15
CA ARG A 79 13.57 6.48 -7.37
C ARG A 79 14.62 5.43 -7.77
N GLY A 80 14.29 4.50 -8.64
CA GLY A 80 15.20 3.44 -9.04
C GLY A 80 15.34 2.30 -8.03
N VAL A 81 14.39 2.19 -7.09
CA VAL A 81 14.36 1.09 -6.11
C VAL A 81 13.69 -0.12 -6.75
N ASP A 82 14.29 -1.32 -6.58
CA ASP A 82 13.67 -2.56 -7.05
C ASP A 82 12.33 -2.77 -6.37
N THR A 83 11.26 -2.86 -7.15
CA THR A 83 9.91 -2.97 -6.64
C THR A 83 9.01 -3.81 -7.54
N ALA A 84 7.97 -4.38 -6.96
CA ALA A 84 6.93 -5.09 -7.69
C ALA A 84 5.58 -4.80 -7.05
N LEU A 85 4.55 -4.76 -7.88
CA LEU A 85 3.17 -4.63 -7.43
C LEU A 85 2.43 -5.92 -7.77
N VAL A 86 1.97 -6.63 -6.74
CA VAL A 86 1.16 -7.84 -6.92
C VAL A 86 -0.30 -7.44 -6.75
N ARG A 87 -1.04 -7.53 -7.85
CA ARG A 87 -2.47 -7.24 -7.89
C ARG A 87 -3.24 -8.56 -7.78
N MET A 88 -4.08 -8.69 -6.75
CA MET A 88 -4.87 -9.90 -6.53
C MET A 88 -6.27 -9.70 -7.13
N PRO A 89 -6.57 -10.26 -8.33
CA PRO A 89 -7.87 -10.05 -8.98
C PRO A 89 -9.03 -10.53 -8.13
N GLY A 90 -10.06 -9.70 -7.99
CA GLY A 90 -11.25 -10.02 -7.23
C GLY A 90 -11.05 -10.18 -5.72
N ALA A 91 -9.87 -9.93 -5.21
CA ALA A 91 -9.59 -10.07 -3.79
C ALA A 91 -9.97 -8.82 -3.00
N TRP A 92 -10.60 -9.05 -1.85
CA TRP A 92 -10.96 -8.02 -0.89
C TRP A 92 -9.81 -7.76 0.08
N HIS A 93 -10.04 -6.90 1.07
CA HIS A 93 -9.01 -6.51 2.04
C HIS A 93 -8.33 -7.69 2.73
N SER A 94 -9.07 -8.74 3.07
CA SER A 94 -8.51 -9.91 3.76
C SER A 94 -7.54 -10.73 2.90
N ILE A 95 -7.72 -10.75 1.57
CA ILE A 95 -6.94 -11.53 0.59
C ILE A 95 -6.86 -13.03 0.93
N ALA A 96 -7.66 -13.52 1.85
CA ALA A 96 -7.65 -14.91 2.29
C ALA A 96 -9.03 -15.56 2.19
N LYS A 97 -9.98 -14.89 1.54
CA LYS A 97 -11.36 -15.38 1.43
C LYS A 97 -11.46 -16.65 0.59
N ARG A 98 -10.59 -16.81 -0.41
CA ARG A 98 -10.52 -17.99 -1.26
C ARG A 98 -9.17 -18.68 -1.08
N PRO A 99 -9.14 -20.04 -1.00
CA PRO A 99 -7.86 -20.75 -0.88
C PRO A 99 -6.85 -20.42 -1.97
N SER A 100 -7.32 -20.20 -3.20
CA SER A 100 -6.45 -19.84 -4.32
C SER A 100 -5.78 -18.47 -4.12
N GLN A 101 -6.50 -17.52 -3.52
CA GLN A 101 -5.95 -16.19 -3.21
C GLN A 101 -4.89 -16.27 -2.11
N LEU A 102 -5.15 -17.07 -1.08
CA LEU A 102 -4.19 -17.28 0.00
C LEU A 102 -2.92 -17.95 -0.52
N ALA A 103 -3.05 -18.97 -1.37
CA ALA A 103 -1.91 -19.65 -1.96
C ALA A 103 -1.09 -18.71 -2.84
N ALA A 104 -1.75 -17.90 -3.67
CA ALA A 104 -1.06 -16.93 -4.52
C ALA A 104 -0.32 -15.87 -3.72
N LYS A 105 -0.93 -15.38 -2.63
CA LYS A 105 -0.29 -14.43 -1.72
C LYS A 105 0.97 -15.03 -1.11
N ALA A 106 0.88 -16.24 -0.57
CA ALA A 106 2.02 -16.91 0.05
C ALA A 106 3.15 -17.13 -0.96
N ALA A 107 2.82 -17.58 -2.17
CA ALA A 107 3.81 -17.81 -3.22
C ALA A 107 4.55 -16.51 -3.60
N ALA A 108 3.82 -15.42 -3.76
CA ALA A 108 4.42 -14.13 -4.10
C ALA A 108 5.36 -13.62 -3.01
N VAL A 109 4.95 -13.72 -1.74
CA VAL A 109 5.77 -13.29 -0.60
C VAL A 109 7.05 -14.12 -0.50
N LEU A 110 6.93 -15.44 -0.61
CA LEU A 110 8.08 -16.34 -0.55
C LEU A 110 9.06 -16.07 -1.71
N ALA A 111 8.56 -15.91 -2.92
CA ALA A 111 9.42 -15.64 -4.09
C ALA A 111 10.21 -14.33 -3.90
N TRP A 112 9.57 -13.30 -3.35
CA TRP A 112 10.25 -12.03 -3.10
C TRP A 112 11.36 -12.17 -2.07
N PHE A 113 11.08 -12.85 -0.96
CA PHE A 113 12.10 -13.07 0.08
C PHE A 113 13.25 -13.96 -0.39
N GLU A 114 12.97 -14.95 -1.22
CA GLU A 114 14.03 -15.76 -1.83
C GLU A 114 14.95 -14.92 -2.71
N ARG A 115 14.39 -13.97 -3.44
CA ARG A 115 15.15 -13.11 -4.33
C ARG A 115 16.01 -12.08 -3.58
N TYR A 116 15.50 -11.47 -2.51
CA TYR A 116 16.14 -10.33 -1.86
C TYR A 116 16.53 -10.55 -0.41
N GLY A 117 15.91 -11.48 0.28
CA GLY A 117 16.11 -11.65 1.73
C GLY A 117 17.26 -12.58 2.09
N ALA A 118 17.33 -13.75 1.47
CA ALA A 118 18.23 -14.81 1.88
C ALA A 118 19.70 -14.54 1.54
N GLY A 119 19.96 -13.75 0.53
CA GLY A 119 21.33 -13.48 0.07
C GLY A 119 22.03 -12.34 0.79
N GLU A 120 21.32 -11.64 1.65
CA GLU A 120 21.85 -10.43 2.30
C GLU A 120 22.14 -10.62 3.79
N GLY A 121 21.97 -11.82 4.24
CA GLY A 121 22.15 -12.19 5.65
C GLY A 121 23.52 -11.91 6.23
#